data_36493c0bd40c72d762a4691fbca08ce2
#
_entry.id   36493c0bd40c72d762a4691fbca08ce2
#
_cell.length_a   1.000
_cell.length_b   1.000
_cell.length_c   1.000
_cell.angle_alpha   90.00
_cell.angle_beta   90.00
_cell.angle_gamma   90.00
#
_symmetry.space_group_name_H-M   'P 1'
#
loop_
_entity.id
_entity.type
_entity.pdbx_description
1 polymer ?
#
loop_
_entity_poly.entity_id
_entity_poly.type
_entity_poly.pdbx_seq_one_letter_code
_entity_poly.pdbx_strand_id
1 'polypeptide(L)'
;MKNWLRNDDTLQYKKHPMTYIFDGTFQGLLTAVFEWFERKPGKVVLKSTSIFQPEAFVESFTVNTNAEKADRVWVGLQKKLKKDWQRKYYCTYLSEIPEAYNHLFQFTVYIFQNQLGAESNYGNPHVIALAKYAKSVEREKHRMEAFIRFQKTGDGIFYANIDPDFNVLPLISSHFKKRYADQPWVIYDLKRKYGLHYNLTSVEEITISFSNGADKQNLAPVLMDESEALYTTLWKDYFKSANIVARKNTKLHLQHVPKRYWKYLTEKVPI
;
A
#
# COMPACT_ATOMS: atom_id res chain seq x y z
N MET A 1 -13.64 -28.85 -65.25
CA MET A 1 -14.27 -28.89 -63.94
C MET A 1 -13.28 -28.33 -62.94
N LYS A 2 -13.48 -27.12 -62.43
CA LYS A 2 -12.57 -26.43 -61.51
C LYS A 2 -12.98 -26.74 -60.09
N ASN A 3 -12.08 -27.42 -59.35
CA ASN A 3 -12.19 -27.60 -57.92
C ASN A 3 -11.97 -26.29 -57.19
N TRP A 4 -13.01 -25.77 -56.55
CA TRP A 4 -12.90 -24.70 -55.55
C TRP A 4 -12.56 -25.36 -54.22
N LEU A 5 -11.31 -25.26 -53.85
CA LEU A 5 -10.82 -25.57 -52.51
C LEU A 5 -11.47 -24.60 -51.53
N ARG A 6 -12.13 -25.15 -50.52
CA ARG A 6 -12.60 -24.41 -49.34
C ARG A 6 -11.39 -23.88 -48.60
N ASN A 7 -11.26 -22.57 -48.58
CA ASN A 7 -10.45 -21.92 -47.56
C ASN A 7 -11.23 -22.00 -46.25
N ASP A 8 -10.85 -22.95 -45.41
CA ASP A 8 -11.19 -22.91 -43.96
C ASP A 8 -10.36 -21.83 -43.27
N ASP A 9 -10.67 -20.59 -43.59
CA ASP A 9 -10.27 -19.44 -42.74
C ASP A 9 -11.16 -19.49 -41.51
N THR A 10 -10.86 -20.40 -40.59
CA THR A 10 -11.30 -20.29 -39.21
C THR A 10 -10.70 -19.02 -38.67
N LEU A 11 -11.49 -17.93 -38.72
CA LEU A 11 -11.27 -16.73 -37.93
C LEU A 11 -11.08 -17.17 -36.49
N GLN A 12 -9.83 -17.33 -36.07
CA GLN A 12 -9.48 -17.42 -34.66
C GLN A 12 -9.88 -16.07 -34.04
N TYR A 13 -11.13 -15.98 -33.58
CA TYR A 13 -11.52 -14.93 -32.67
C TYR A 13 -10.54 -14.97 -31.53
N LYS A 14 -9.66 -13.97 -31.44
CA LYS A 14 -8.79 -13.78 -30.27
C LYS A 14 -9.72 -13.68 -29.08
N LYS A 15 -9.88 -14.80 -28.38
CA LYS A 15 -10.71 -14.87 -27.18
C LYS A 15 -10.18 -13.80 -26.24
N HIS A 16 -10.97 -12.75 -25.95
CA HIS A 16 -10.58 -11.72 -25.00
C HIS A 16 -10.23 -12.38 -23.67
N PRO A 17 -9.22 -11.90 -22.95
CA PRO A 17 -8.90 -12.46 -21.64
C PRO A 17 -10.10 -12.29 -20.72
N MET A 18 -10.45 -13.34 -19.97
CA MET A 18 -11.49 -13.28 -18.95
C MET A 18 -11.09 -12.29 -17.85
N THR A 19 -12.00 -11.48 -17.37
CA THR A 19 -11.75 -10.57 -16.25
C THR A 19 -12.18 -11.22 -14.94
N TYR A 20 -11.24 -11.38 -14.00
CA TYR A 20 -11.53 -11.76 -12.61
C TYR A 20 -11.72 -10.48 -11.78
N ILE A 21 -12.84 -10.45 -11.06
CA ILE A 21 -13.21 -9.30 -10.21
C ILE A 21 -13.08 -9.73 -8.76
N PHE A 22 -12.25 -9.05 -7.99
CA PHE A 22 -12.05 -9.36 -6.58
C PHE A 22 -12.35 -8.12 -5.69
N ASP A 23 -12.55 -8.31 -4.42
CA ASP A 23 -12.97 -7.28 -3.46
C ASP A 23 -11.89 -6.27 -3.06
N GLY A 24 -10.67 -6.39 -3.62
CA GLY A 24 -9.51 -5.54 -3.28
C GLY A 24 -8.72 -6.04 -2.06
N THR A 25 -9.20 -7.04 -1.34
CA THR A 25 -8.51 -7.60 -0.17
C THR A 25 -7.33 -8.49 -0.57
N PHE A 26 -6.35 -8.64 0.34
CA PHE A 26 -5.23 -9.56 0.13
C PHE A 26 -5.71 -11.01 -0.02
N GLN A 27 -6.69 -11.39 0.78
CA GLN A 27 -7.30 -12.73 0.71
C GLN A 27 -8.06 -12.93 -0.60
N GLY A 28 -8.78 -11.91 -1.09
CA GLY A 28 -9.48 -11.96 -2.37
C GLY A 28 -8.52 -12.14 -3.55
N LEU A 29 -7.38 -11.43 -3.55
CA LEU A 29 -6.33 -11.60 -4.56
C LEU A 29 -5.78 -13.05 -4.56
N LEU A 30 -5.48 -13.60 -3.40
CA LEU A 30 -4.99 -14.99 -3.29
C LEU A 30 -6.06 -16.01 -3.66
N THR A 31 -7.33 -15.75 -3.30
CA THR A 31 -8.46 -16.58 -3.73
C THR A 31 -8.59 -16.58 -5.26
N ALA A 32 -8.40 -15.43 -5.92
CA ALA A 32 -8.44 -15.35 -7.39
C ALA A 32 -7.38 -16.25 -8.04
N VAL A 33 -6.19 -16.33 -7.46
CA VAL A 33 -5.14 -17.26 -7.92
C VAL A 33 -5.58 -18.70 -7.75
N PHE A 34 -6.16 -19.05 -6.60
CA PHE A 34 -6.70 -20.41 -6.38
C PHE A 34 -7.73 -20.80 -7.43
N GLU A 35 -8.72 -19.91 -7.66
CA GLU A 35 -9.77 -20.13 -8.67
C GLU A 35 -9.19 -20.29 -10.08
N TRP A 36 -8.11 -19.58 -10.40
CA TRP A 36 -7.45 -19.74 -11.69
C TRP A 36 -6.85 -21.14 -11.89
N PHE A 37 -6.19 -21.69 -10.85
CA PHE A 37 -5.65 -23.06 -10.92
C PHE A 37 -6.74 -24.13 -10.96
N GLU A 38 -7.86 -23.90 -10.28
CA GLU A 38 -8.99 -24.81 -10.24
C GLU A 38 -9.76 -24.84 -11.58
N ARG A 39 -10.06 -23.65 -12.13
CA ARG A 39 -10.92 -23.49 -13.32
C ARG A 39 -10.16 -23.54 -14.64
N LYS A 40 -8.87 -23.23 -14.64
CA LYS A 40 -8.01 -23.21 -15.85
C LYS A 40 -8.60 -22.37 -17.02
N PRO A 41 -9.02 -21.12 -16.80
CA PRO A 41 -9.70 -20.32 -17.83
C PRO A 41 -8.75 -19.80 -18.93
N GLY A 42 -7.45 -20.03 -18.83
CA GLY A 42 -6.44 -19.47 -19.72
C GLY A 42 -5.98 -18.06 -19.28
N LYS A 43 -6.00 -17.09 -20.21
CA LYS A 43 -5.57 -15.73 -19.91
C LYS A 43 -6.62 -14.99 -19.08
N VAL A 44 -6.21 -14.45 -17.95
CA VAL A 44 -7.06 -13.67 -17.04
C VAL A 44 -6.41 -12.31 -16.76
N VAL A 45 -7.24 -11.28 -16.65
CA VAL A 45 -6.88 -9.96 -16.10
C VAL A 45 -7.60 -9.80 -14.78
N LEU A 46 -6.86 -9.47 -13.72
CA LEU A 46 -7.43 -9.22 -12.39
C LEU A 46 -7.76 -7.73 -12.22
N LYS A 47 -9.01 -7.42 -11.86
CA LYS A 47 -9.47 -6.07 -11.53
C LYS A 47 -10.16 -6.08 -10.16
N SER A 48 -9.98 -5.02 -9.37
CA SER A 48 -10.75 -4.86 -8.13
C SER A 48 -12.15 -4.31 -8.42
N THR A 49 -13.10 -4.62 -7.54
CA THR A 49 -14.49 -4.11 -7.63
C THR A 49 -14.56 -2.60 -7.70
N SER A 50 -13.62 -1.88 -7.06
CA SER A 50 -13.59 -0.41 -7.02
C SER A 50 -13.29 0.25 -8.36
N ILE A 51 -12.65 -0.46 -9.30
CA ILE A 51 -12.25 0.06 -10.62
C ILE A 51 -12.89 -0.71 -11.78
N PHE A 52 -13.59 -1.80 -11.46
CA PHE A 52 -14.22 -2.60 -12.51
C PHE A 52 -15.37 -1.84 -13.17
N GLN A 53 -15.33 -1.80 -14.49
CA GLN A 53 -16.43 -1.36 -15.32
C GLN A 53 -16.77 -2.49 -16.30
N PRO A 54 -18.04 -2.89 -16.44
CA PRO A 54 -18.45 -3.90 -17.41
C PRO A 54 -18.07 -3.49 -18.83
N GLU A 55 -17.39 -4.38 -19.53
CA GLU A 55 -17.01 -4.18 -20.94
C GLU A 55 -17.86 -5.12 -21.81
N ALA A 56 -18.40 -4.61 -22.92
CA ALA A 56 -19.15 -5.42 -23.85
C ALA A 56 -18.28 -6.55 -24.41
N PHE A 57 -18.83 -7.75 -24.46
CA PHE A 57 -18.19 -8.96 -25.00
C PHE A 57 -16.98 -9.50 -24.20
N VAL A 58 -16.71 -8.99 -23.00
CA VAL A 58 -15.68 -9.52 -22.10
C VAL A 58 -16.35 -10.36 -21.01
N GLU A 59 -16.01 -11.64 -20.98
CA GLU A 59 -16.45 -12.53 -19.90
C GLU A 59 -15.82 -12.10 -18.57
N SER A 60 -16.63 -12.02 -17.53
CA SER A 60 -16.16 -11.68 -16.18
C SER A 60 -16.58 -12.75 -15.16
N PHE A 61 -15.73 -12.93 -14.14
CA PHE A 61 -15.98 -13.84 -13.04
C PHE A 61 -15.71 -13.11 -11.71
N THR A 62 -16.73 -13.03 -10.87
CA THR A 62 -16.58 -12.43 -9.54
C THR A 62 -16.00 -13.49 -8.58
N VAL A 63 -14.88 -13.17 -7.99
CA VAL A 63 -14.18 -14.00 -7.02
C VAL A 63 -14.78 -13.78 -5.65
N ASN A 64 -15.40 -14.79 -5.08
CA ASN A 64 -15.86 -14.79 -3.70
C ASN A 64 -14.69 -15.13 -2.79
N THR A 65 -14.27 -14.17 -1.97
CA THR A 65 -13.14 -14.32 -1.04
C THR A 65 -13.36 -15.47 -0.08
N ASN A 66 -12.37 -16.36 -0.01
CA ASN A 66 -12.36 -17.54 0.85
C ASN A 66 -11.03 -17.65 1.57
N ALA A 67 -11.07 -17.59 2.91
CA ALA A 67 -9.88 -17.60 3.75
C ALA A 67 -9.04 -18.88 3.59
N GLU A 68 -9.68 -20.05 3.53
CA GLU A 68 -8.96 -21.33 3.43
C GLU A 68 -8.22 -21.44 2.08
N LYS A 69 -8.86 -21.04 0.97
CA LYS A 69 -8.25 -21.00 -0.37
C LYS A 69 -7.08 -20.01 -0.40
N ALA A 70 -7.26 -18.83 0.19
CA ALA A 70 -6.23 -17.80 0.28
C ALA A 70 -5.01 -18.28 1.09
N ASP A 71 -5.25 -18.89 2.26
CA ASP A 71 -4.19 -19.41 3.12
C ASP A 71 -3.38 -20.52 2.44
N ARG A 72 -4.04 -21.41 1.71
CA ARG A 72 -3.35 -22.46 0.91
C ARG A 72 -2.39 -21.85 -0.12
N VAL A 73 -2.84 -20.80 -0.83
CA VAL A 73 -1.99 -20.09 -1.80
C VAL A 73 -0.85 -19.38 -1.11
N TRP A 74 -1.11 -18.69 0.00
CA TRP A 74 -0.09 -17.98 0.75
C TRP A 74 0.99 -18.90 1.31
N VAL A 75 0.60 -20.01 1.94
CA VAL A 75 1.54 -21.02 2.43
C VAL A 75 2.38 -21.61 1.27
N GLY A 76 1.75 -21.84 0.11
CA GLY A 76 2.45 -22.28 -1.09
C GLY A 76 3.49 -21.28 -1.58
N LEU A 77 3.14 -19.97 -1.61
CA LEU A 77 4.06 -18.90 -1.95
C LEU A 77 5.22 -18.79 -0.97
N GLN A 78 4.95 -18.87 0.33
CA GLN A 78 5.99 -18.81 1.37
C GLN A 78 7.02 -19.93 1.23
N LYS A 79 6.62 -21.11 0.77
CA LYS A 79 7.54 -22.23 0.49
C LYS A 79 8.40 -22.00 -0.77
N LYS A 80 7.89 -21.26 -1.75
CA LYS A 80 8.59 -20.98 -3.01
C LYS A 80 9.41 -19.70 -2.99
N LEU A 81 9.03 -18.70 -2.20
CA LEU A 81 9.64 -17.39 -2.17
C LEU A 81 10.58 -17.21 -0.97
N LYS A 82 11.73 -16.61 -1.19
CA LYS A 82 12.60 -16.12 -0.12
C LYS A 82 11.89 -15.01 0.68
N LYS A 83 12.31 -14.79 1.94
CA LYS A 83 11.70 -13.81 2.85
C LYS A 83 11.65 -12.39 2.29
N ASP A 84 12.69 -11.95 1.57
CA ASP A 84 12.74 -10.65 0.91
C ASP A 84 11.68 -10.52 -0.20
N TRP A 85 11.40 -11.60 -0.94
CA TRP A 85 10.35 -11.60 -1.96
C TRP A 85 8.94 -11.72 -1.39
N GLN A 86 8.76 -12.42 -0.27
CA GLN A 86 7.49 -12.39 0.48
C GLN A 86 7.17 -10.95 0.92
N ARG A 87 8.18 -10.23 1.42
CA ARG A 87 8.05 -8.82 1.77
C ARG A 87 7.76 -7.94 0.56
N LYS A 88 8.48 -8.11 -0.56
CA LYS A 88 8.20 -7.37 -1.81
C LYS A 88 6.78 -7.62 -2.32
N TYR A 89 6.31 -8.85 -2.22
CA TYR A 89 4.95 -9.22 -2.59
C TYR A 89 3.91 -8.44 -1.76
N TYR A 90 4.07 -8.45 -0.45
CA TYR A 90 3.18 -7.72 0.45
C TYR A 90 3.27 -6.20 0.26
N CYS A 91 4.47 -5.63 0.12
CA CYS A 91 4.63 -4.21 -0.20
C CYS A 91 3.97 -3.85 -1.54
N THR A 92 4.06 -4.72 -2.56
CA THR A 92 3.39 -4.47 -3.84
C THR A 92 1.86 -4.43 -3.68
N TYR A 93 1.29 -5.31 -2.86
CA TYR A 93 -0.14 -5.25 -2.52
C TYR A 93 -0.49 -3.92 -1.83
N LEU A 94 0.30 -3.48 -0.87
CA LEU A 94 0.11 -2.22 -0.15
C LEU A 94 0.32 -0.97 -1.01
N SER A 95 0.79 -1.10 -2.26
CA SER A 95 0.83 0.02 -3.19
C SER A 95 -0.57 0.52 -3.57
N GLU A 96 -1.57 -0.36 -3.50
CA GLU A 96 -2.97 -0.10 -3.91
C GLU A 96 -3.09 0.41 -5.35
N ILE A 97 -2.06 0.17 -6.17
CA ILE A 97 -2.08 0.51 -7.58
C ILE A 97 -2.85 -0.58 -8.34
N PRO A 98 -3.87 -0.22 -9.13
CA PRO A 98 -4.69 -1.21 -9.84
C PRO A 98 -3.89 -2.20 -10.70
N GLU A 99 -2.91 -1.71 -11.43
CA GLU A 99 -2.05 -2.53 -12.29
C GLU A 99 -1.16 -3.48 -11.47
N ALA A 100 -0.79 -3.08 -10.26
CA ALA A 100 0.02 -3.90 -9.37
C ALA A 100 -0.71 -5.18 -8.95
N TYR A 101 -2.02 -5.14 -8.77
CA TYR A 101 -2.83 -6.33 -8.46
C TYR A 101 -2.76 -7.37 -9.57
N ASN A 102 -2.88 -6.93 -10.82
CA ASN A 102 -2.72 -7.85 -11.94
C ASN A 102 -1.29 -8.40 -12.04
N HIS A 103 -0.28 -7.59 -11.77
CA HIS A 103 1.11 -8.07 -11.70
C HIS A 103 1.32 -9.08 -10.58
N LEU A 104 0.74 -8.89 -9.39
CA LEU A 104 0.77 -9.84 -8.28
C LEU A 104 0.13 -11.18 -8.66
N PHE A 105 -1.03 -11.12 -9.29
CA PHE A 105 -1.74 -12.30 -9.78
C PHE A 105 -0.88 -13.10 -10.77
N GLN A 106 -0.41 -12.44 -11.83
CA GLN A 106 0.41 -13.06 -12.86
C GLN A 106 1.76 -13.57 -12.32
N PHE A 107 2.39 -12.82 -11.42
CA PHE A 107 3.60 -13.24 -10.73
C PHE A 107 3.35 -14.53 -9.93
N THR A 108 2.24 -14.60 -9.21
CA THR A 108 1.90 -15.79 -8.41
C THR A 108 1.70 -17.02 -9.28
N VAL A 109 0.97 -16.87 -10.39
CA VAL A 109 0.80 -17.94 -11.38
C VAL A 109 2.16 -18.38 -11.93
N TYR A 110 3.00 -17.41 -12.31
CA TYR A 110 4.36 -17.68 -12.80
C TYR A 110 5.21 -18.45 -11.78
N ILE A 111 5.22 -18.04 -10.50
CA ILE A 111 5.98 -18.71 -9.45
C ILE A 111 5.53 -20.16 -9.23
N PHE A 112 4.22 -20.42 -9.27
CA PHE A 112 3.71 -21.80 -9.11
C PHE A 112 4.01 -22.69 -10.30
N GLN A 113 4.10 -22.13 -11.50
CA GLN A 113 4.40 -22.89 -12.73
C GLN A 113 5.90 -23.15 -12.94
N ASN A 114 6.78 -22.50 -12.16
CA ASN A 114 8.24 -22.59 -12.34
C ASN A 114 8.93 -23.19 -11.11
N GLN A 115 10.21 -23.53 -11.29
CA GLN A 115 11.07 -24.06 -10.23
C GLN A 115 11.39 -22.99 -9.17
N LEU A 116 11.96 -23.44 -8.05
CA LEU A 116 12.48 -22.54 -7.00
C LEU A 116 13.53 -21.59 -7.57
N GLY A 117 13.48 -20.34 -7.14
CA GLY A 117 14.39 -19.29 -7.62
C GLY A 117 13.85 -18.49 -8.82
N ALA A 118 12.65 -18.82 -9.33
CA ALA A 118 12.03 -18.11 -10.46
C ALA A 118 11.80 -16.61 -10.16
N GLU A 119 11.68 -16.22 -8.89
CA GLU A 119 11.60 -14.83 -8.44
C GLU A 119 12.84 -14.00 -8.77
N SER A 120 13.97 -14.64 -9.07
CA SER A 120 15.22 -13.96 -9.47
C SER A 120 15.32 -13.72 -10.98
N ASN A 121 14.34 -14.15 -11.76
CA ASN A 121 14.33 -13.95 -13.21
C ASN A 121 13.86 -12.54 -13.58
N TYR A 122 14.78 -11.59 -13.62
CA TYR A 122 14.51 -10.21 -14.05
C TYR A 122 14.23 -10.07 -15.57
N GLY A 123 14.21 -11.15 -16.34
CA GLY A 123 13.63 -11.17 -17.68
C GLY A 123 12.11 -11.21 -17.68
N ASN A 124 11.48 -11.59 -16.57
CA ASN A 124 10.02 -11.63 -16.44
C ASN A 124 9.47 -10.25 -16.07
N PRO A 125 8.49 -9.69 -16.84
CA PRO A 125 7.97 -8.35 -16.59
C PRO A 125 7.25 -8.21 -15.24
N HIS A 126 6.66 -9.28 -14.72
CA HIS A 126 5.96 -9.26 -13.43
C HIS A 126 6.94 -9.22 -12.27
N VAL A 127 8.09 -9.91 -12.37
CA VAL A 127 9.18 -9.84 -11.39
C VAL A 127 9.73 -8.41 -11.28
N ILE A 128 10.01 -7.78 -12.44
CA ILE A 128 10.48 -6.38 -12.48
C ILE A 128 9.44 -5.44 -11.87
N ALA A 129 8.17 -5.61 -12.24
CA ALA A 129 7.09 -4.75 -11.77
C ALA A 129 6.95 -4.82 -10.24
N LEU A 130 6.92 -6.03 -9.66
CA LEU A 130 6.85 -6.19 -8.20
C LEU A 130 8.03 -5.54 -7.49
N ALA A 131 9.25 -5.74 -7.99
CA ALA A 131 10.44 -5.12 -7.41
C ALA A 131 10.35 -3.58 -7.42
N LYS A 132 9.83 -2.99 -8.52
CA LYS A 132 9.64 -1.55 -8.67
C LYS A 132 8.58 -1.00 -7.71
N TYR A 133 7.40 -1.63 -7.64
CA TYR A 133 6.32 -1.20 -6.73
C TYR A 133 6.76 -1.33 -5.28
N ALA A 134 7.32 -2.46 -4.89
CA ALA A 134 7.81 -2.69 -3.53
C ALA A 134 8.86 -1.63 -3.12
N LYS A 135 9.80 -1.28 -4.01
CA LYS A 135 10.80 -0.22 -3.75
C LYS A 135 10.14 1.14 -3.53
N SER A 136 9.04 1.44 -4.21
CA SER A 136 8.32 2.71 -4.03
C SER A 136 7.62 2.75 -2.68
N VAL A 137 6.97 1.67 -2.27
CA VAL A 137 6.30 1.53 -0.97
C VAL A 137 7.31 1.58 0.19
N GLU A 138 8.45 0.87 0.08
CA GLU A 138 9.50 0.91 1.10
C GLU A 138 10.10 2.32 1.26
N ARG A 139 10.24 3.06 0.18
CA ARG A 139 10.69 4.46 0.24
C ARG A 139 9.66 5.36 0.92
N GLU A 140 8.38 5.15 0.66
CA GLU A 140 7.31 5.88 1.33
C GLU A 140 7.24 5.53 2.82
N LYS A 141 7.34 4.25 3.17
CA LYS A 141 7.47 3.76 4.53
C LYS A 141 8.61 4.46 5.27
N HIS A 142 9.81 4.48 4.68
CA HIS A 142 10.97 5.14 5.28
C HIS A 142 10.76 6.65 5.50
N ARG A 143 10.07 7.33 4.57
CA ARG A 143 9.70 8.74 4.72
C ARG A 143 8.72 8.96 5.87
N MET A 144 7.71 8.10 5.99
CA MET A 144 6.75 8.19 7.11
C MET A 144 7.45 7.98 8.45
N GLU A 145 8.38 7.04 8.57
CA GLU A 145 9.20 6.85 9.78
C GLU A 145 10.02 8.10 10.15
N ALA A 146 10.47 8.86 9.15
CA ALA A 146 11.25 10.08 9.34
C ALA A 146 10.40 11.34 9.59
N PHE A 147 9.19 11.43 9.00
CA PHE A 147 8.43 12.67 8.91
C PHE A 147 7.19 12.72 9.81
N ILE A 148 6.74 11.62 10.39
CA ILE A 148 5.65 11.65 11.36
C ILE A 148 6.07 12.49 12.57
N ARG A 149 5.22 13.46 12.93
CA ARG A 149 5.36 14.31 14.13
C ARG A 149 4.13 14.12 14.97
N PHE A 150 4.32 13.69 16.19
CA PHE A 150 3.26 13.58 17.17
C PHE A 150 3.00 14.91 17.84
N GLN A 151 1.74 15.12 18.19
CA GLN A 151 1.27 16.21 19.04
C GLN A 151 0.55 15.58 20.22
N LYS A 152 0.81 16.08 21.41
CA LYS A 152 0.19 15.58 22.62
C LYS A 152 -1.24 16.15 22.75
N THR A 153 -2.19 15.29 22.99
CA THR A 153 -3.58 15.66 23.26
C THR A 153 -3.81 15.89 24.75
N GLY A 154 -4.88 16.60 25.13
CA GLY A 154 -5.20 16.91 26.53
C GLY A 154 -5.43 15.71 27.43
N ASP A 155 -5.76 14.54 26.85
CA ASP A 155 -5.89 13.24 27.52
C ASP A 155 -4.56 12.46 27.62
N GLY A 156 -3.45 13.06 27.13
CA GLY A 156 -2.12 12.51 27.24
C GLY A 156 -1.70 11.55 26.14
N ILE A 157 -2.51 11.37 25.09
CA ILE A 157 -2.21 10.53 23.93
C ILE A 157 -1.40 11.33 22.90
N PHE A 158 -0.41 10.71 22.29
CA PHE A 158 0.36 11.29 21.20
C PHE A 158 -0.29 10.98 19.86
N TYR A 159 -0.78 12.00 19.17
CA TYR A 159 -1.56 11.86 17.95
C TYR A 159 -0.81 12.39 16.72
N ALA A 160 -0.88 11.66 15.59
CA ALA A 160 -0.32 12.12 14.32
C ALA A 160 -1.25 11.76 13.15
N ASN A 161 -1.47 12.73 12.26
CA ASN A 161 -2.15 12.53 10.98
C ASN A 161 -1.14 12.31 9.85
N ILE A 162 -1.46 11.38 8.97
CA ILE A 162 -0.72 11.13 7.74
C ILE A 162 -1.68 10.96 6.54
N ASP A 163 -1.17 11.17 5.31
CA ASP A 163 -1.86 10.81 4.07
C ASP A 163 -0.84 10.35 3.01
N PRO A 164 -0.17 9.22 3.25
CA PRO A 164 0.86 8.71 2.36
C PRO A 164 0.27 8.24 1.02
N ASP A 165 1.12 8.23 -0.04
CA ASP A 165 0.70 7.73 -1.35
C ASP A 165 0.27 6.26 -1.29
N PHE A 166 0.96 5.45 -0.49
CA PHE A 166 0.74 4.01 -0.32
C PHE A 166 0.30 3.66 1.09
N ASN A 167 -0.31 2.50 1.25
CA ASN A 167 -0.74 2.00 2.56
C ASN A 167 0.49 1.51 3.36
N VAL A 168 1.10 2.40 4.13
CA VAL A 168 2.33 2.08 4.88
C VAL A 168 2.10 1.86 6.37
N LEU A 169 0.88 2.08 6.89
CA LEU A 169 0.58 1.87 8.32
C LEU A 169 1.00 0.48 8.82
N PRO A 170 0.69 -0.63 8.11
CA PRO A 170 1.11 -1.96 8.57
C PRO A 170 2.63 -2.13 8.64
N LEU A 171 3.38 -1.37 7.81
CA LEU A 171 4.84 -1.47 7.73
C LEU A 171 5.56 -0.65 8.78
N ILE A 172 4.97 0.46 9.27
CA ILE A 172 5.58 1.37 10.25
C ILE A 172 5.23 1.02 11.70
N SER A 173 4.20 0.23 11.92
CA SER A 173 3.68 -0.17 13.23
C SER A 173 4.79 -0.62 14.20
N SER A 174 5.61 -1.57 13.77
CA SER A 174 6.71 -2.11 14.60
C SER A 174 7.79 -1.07 14.93
N HIS A 175 8.05 -0.12 14.01
CA HIS A 175 9.01 0.96 14.24
C HIS A 175 8.53 1.88 15.37
N PHE A 176 7.30 2.37 15.29
CA PHE A 176 6.75 3.30 16.28
C PHE A 176 6.52 2.64 17.63
N LYS A 177 6.06 1.38 17.67
CA LYS A 177 5.95 0.60 18.91
C LYS A 177 7.28 0.51 19.66
N LYS A 178 8.39 0.28 18.94
CA LYS A 178 9.71 0.17 19.56
C LYS A 178 10.28 1.52 19.98
N ARG A 179 10.05 2.57 19.17
CA ARG A 179 10.64 3.90 19.41
C ARG A 179 9.93 4.67 20.52
N TYR A 180 8.62 4.49 20.66
CA TYR A 180 7.75 5.16 21.62
C TYR A 180 7.02 4.14 22.49
N ALA A 181 7.79 3.22 23.08
CA ALA A 181 7.25 2.08 23.84
C ALA A 181 6.61 2.50 25.18
N ASP A 182 7.00 3.65 25.70
CA ASP A 182 6.59 4.22 26.99
C ASP A 182 5.42 5.22 26.92
N GLN A 183 4.89 5.45 25.70
CA GLN A 183 3.87 6.46 25.47
C GLN A 183 2.73 5.89 24.60
N PRO A 184 1.45 6.13 24.98
CA PRO A 184 0.32 5.78 24.12
C PRO A 184 0.30 6.72 22.91
N TRP A 185 0.07 6.16 21.73
CA TRP A 185 0.03 6.96 20.51
C TRP A 185 -1.00 6.46 19.50
N VAL A 186 -1.43 7.41 18.65
CA VAL A 186 -2.30 7.16 17.49
C VAL A 186 -1.63 7.74 16.25
N ILE A 187 -1.58 6.94 15.18
CA ILE A 187 -1.22 7.38 13.83
C ILE A 187 -2.42 7.12 12.93
N TYR A 188 -3.00 8.15 12.33
CA TYR A 188 -4.23 8.06 11.55
C TYR A 188 -3.99 8.45 10.08
N ASP A 189 -4.36 7.54 9.15
CA ASP A 189 -4.31 7.78 7.71
C ASP A 189 -5.61 8.47 7.25
N LEU A 190 -5.50 9.75 6.91
CA LEU A 190 -6.62 10.56 6.45
C LEU A 190 -7.19 10.10 5.11
N LYS A 191 -6.35 9.54 4.24
CA LYS A 191 -6.76 9.06 2.92
C LYS A 191 -7.56 7.77 3.03
N ARG A 192 -7.11 6.84 3.88
CA ARG A 192 -7.72 5.50 4.04
C ARG A 192 -8.73 5.44 5.17
N LYS A 193 -8.80 6.48 6.01
CA LYS A 193 -9.74 6.62 7.13
C LYS A 193 -9.64 5.50 8.15
N TYR A 194 -8.41 5.06 8.42
CA TYR A 194 -8.11 4.16 9.53
C TYR A 194 -6.78 4.54 10.16
N GLY A 195 -6.51 4.04 11.34
CA GLY A 195 -5.30 4.35 12.07
C GLY A 195 -4.80 3.18 12.89
N LEU A 196 -3.66 3.40 13.53
CA LEU A 196 -3.08 2.50 14.51
C LEU A 196 -3.09 3.20 15.87
N HIS A 197 -3.60 2.52 16.89
CA HIS A 197 -3.55 2.93 18.28
C HIS A 197 -2.63 2.01 19.07
N TYR A 198 -1.64 2.56 19.75
CA TYR A 198 -0.79 1.84 20.69
C TYR A 198 -1.19 2.19 22.12
N ASN A 199 -1.56 1.18 22.89
CA ASN A 199 -2.05 1.28 24.26
C ASN A 199 -1.00 0.87 25.31
N LEU A 200 0.29 1.01 25.01
CA LEU A 200 1.46 0.54 25.79
C LEU A 200 1.70 -0.99 25.75
N THR A 201 0.76 -1.78 25.27
CA THR A 201 0.86 -3.25 25.21
C THR A 201 0.80 -3.76 23.79
N SER A 202 -0.28 -3.43 23.10
CA SER A 202 -0.57 -3.85 21.71
C SER A 202 -0.74 -2.65 20.80
N VAL A 203 -0.57 -2.88 19.50
CA VAL A 203 -0.99 -1.95 18.45
C VAL A 203 -2.25 -2.50 17.82
N GLU A 204 -3.29 -1.70 17.81
CA GLU A 204 -4.60 -2.07 17.32
C GLU A 204 -5.00 -1.16 16.16
N GLU A 205 -5.72 -1.72 15.18
CA GLU A 205 -6.30 -0.94 14.11
C GLU A 205 -7.56 -0.24 14.61
N ILE A 206 -7.69 1.04 14.32
CA ILE A 206 -8.85 1.85 14.73
C ILE A 206 -9.46 2.59 13.55
N THR A 207 -10.77 2.81 13.64
CA THR A 207 -11.50 3.71 12.75
C THR A 207 -12.12 4.80 13.61
N ILE A 208 -11.89 6.07 13.27
CA ILE A 208 -12.45 7.20 14.02
C ILE A 208 -13.72 7.66 13.33
N SER A 209 -14.85 7.60 14.05
CA SER A 209 -16.13 8.15 13.60
C SER A 209 -16.25 9.58 14.13
N PHE A 210 -16.30 10.55 13.21
CA PHE A 210 -16.50 11.95 13.56
C PHE A 210 -17.99 12.24 13.69
N SER A 211 -18.47 12.47 14.90
CA SER A 211 -19.83 12.95 15.12
C SER A 211 -19.93 14.43 14.73
N ASN A 212 -20.80 14.70 13.76
CA ASN A 212 -21.35 16.00 13.37
C ASN A 212 -20.39 17.19 13.22
N GLY A 213 -20.02 17.50 11.98
CA GLY A 213 -19.72 18.88 11.53
C GLY A 213 -18.31 19.39 11.80
N ALA A 214 -17.44 18.67 12.46
CA ALA A 214 -16.03 19.07 12.58
C ALA A 214 -15.31 18.85 11.25
N ASP A 215 -14.66 19.90 10.77
CA ASP A 215 -13.86 19.87 9.54
C ASP A 215 -12.86 18.71 9.56
N LYS A 216 -13.01 17.78 8.64
CA LYS A 216 -12.22 16.53 8.53
C LYS A 216 -10.71 16.74 8.41
N GLN A 217 -10.29 17.98 8.22
CA GLN A 217 -8.87 18.34 8.05
C GLN A 217 -8.20 18.89 9.33
N ASN A 218 -8.96 19.28 10.36
CA ASN A 218 -8.44 19.95 11.54
C ASN A 218 -9.00 19.38 12.86
N LEU A 219 -8.78 18.10 13.12
CA LEU A 219 -9.09 17.50 14.43
C LEU A 219 -8.11 17.90 15.53
N ALA A 220 -6.95 18.36 15.14
CA ALA A 220 -5.88 18.74 16.02
C ALA A 220 -6.21 19.90 17.01
N PRO A 221 -6.90 21.01 16.63
CA PRO A 221 -7.02 22.16 17.51
C PRO A 221 -7.88 21.98 18.75
N VAL A 222 -8.83 21.02 18.73
CA VAL A 222 -9.85 20.90 19.80
C VAL A 222 -9.40 20.02 20.97
N LEU A 223 -8.36 19.20 20.78
CA LEU A 223 -7.91 18.20 21.76
C LEU A 223 -6.44 18.35 22.18
N MET A 224 -5.77 19.44 21.81
CA MET A 224 -4.33 19.62 22.11
C MET A 224 -4.11 20.01 23.56
N ASP A 225 -3.00 19.52 24.11
CA ASP A 225 -2.45 19.97 25.39
C ASP A 225 -2.01 21.44 25.27
N GLU A 226 -2.27 22.27 26.28
CA GLU A 226 -1.94 23.70 26.30
C GLU A 226 -0.43 23.95 26.07
N SER A 227 0.43 23.02 26.46
CA SER A 227 1.88 23.09 26.28
C SER A 227 2.35 22.84 24.84
N GLU A 228 1.51 22.29 23.93
CA GLU A 228 1.89 21.97 22.55
C GLU A 228 2.29 23.21 21.73
N ALA A 229 1.65 24.33 21.95
CA ALA A 229 2.02 25.60 21.31
C ALA A 229 3.46 26.01 21.66
N LEU A 230 3.84 25.83 22.94
CA LEU A 230 5.20 26.12 23.43
C LEU A 230 6.22 25.15 22.79
N TYR A 231 5.94 23.83 22.81
CA TYR A 231 6.82 22.83 22.19
C TYR A 231 7.01 23.07 20.69
N THR A 232 5.95 23.43 19.98
CA THR A 232 6.01 23.78 18.56
C THR A 232 6.92 25.00 18.34
N THR A 233 6.84 26.00 19.17
CA THR A 233 7.69 27.22 19.10
C THR A 233 9.14 26.89 19.38
N LEU A 234 9.43 26.17 20.46
CA LEU A 234 10.79 25.72 20.81
C LEU A 234 11.43 24.87 19.71
N TRP A 235 10.64 23.96 19.08
CA TRP A 235 11.11 23.16 17.96
C TRP A 235 11.45 24.02 16.73
N LYS A 236 10.62 25.01 16.40
CA LYS A 236 10.88 25.94 15.29
C LYS A 236 12.16 26.76 15.53
N ASP A 237 12.39 27.22 16.76
CA ASP A 237 13.58 27.99 17.12
C ASP A 237 14.84 27.11 17.12
N TYR A 238 14.75 25.89 17.64
CA TYR A 238 15.84 24.92 17.52
C TYR A 238 16.17 24.63 16.05
N PHE A 239 15.17 24.41 15.21
CA PHE A 239 15.37 24.13 13.78
C PHE A 239 16.02 25.32 13.05
N LYS A 240 15.65 26.55 13.39
CA LYS A 240 16.30 27.76 12.86
C LYS A 240 17.76 27.87 13.31
N SER A 241 18.05 27.63 14.58
CA SER A 241 19.41 27.75 15.15
C SER A 241 20.35 26.66 14.66
N ALA A 242 19.84 25.44 14.44
CA ALA A 242 20.59 24.30 13.91
C ALA A 242 20.90 24.39 12.40
N ASN A 243 20.22 25.30 11.67
CA ASN A 243 20.46 25.50 10.25
C ASN A 243 21.63 26.42 9.95
N ILE A 244 22.73 25.86 9.46
CA ILE A 244 23.89 26.65 9.00
C ILE A 244 23.60 27.16 7.59
N VAL A 245 23.39 28.46 7.44
CA VAL A 245 23.02 29.15 6.19
C VAL A 245 24.01 28.81 5.05
N ALA A 246 25.32 28.80 5.34
CA ALA A 246 26.37 28.50 4.36
C ALA A 246 26.32 27.05 3.80
N ARG A 247 25.62 26.12 4.48
CA ARG A 247 25.45 24.71 4.06
C ARG A 247 24.09 24.45 3.45
N LYS A 248 23.24 25.45 3.24
CA LYS A 248 21.89 25.32 2.73
C LYS A 248 21.91 24.82 1.27
N ASN A 249 21.57 23.56 1.06
CA ASN A 249 21.37 22.96 -0.26
C ASN A 249 19.88 22.68 -0.47
N THR A 250 19.17 23.64 -1.06
CA THR A 250 17.71 23.57 -1.26
C THR A 250 17.32 22.42 -2.20
N LYS A 251 18.13 22.13 -3.23
CA LYS A 251 17.86 21.05 -4.18
C LYS A 251 17.95 19.68 -3.50
N LEU A 252 19.01 19.46 -2.73
CA LEU A 252 19.20 18.22 -1.96
C LEU A 252 18.11 18.07 -0.91
N HIS A 253 17.76 19.16 -0.22
CA HIS A 253 16.69 19.16 0.77
C HIS A 253 15.35 18.75 0.16
N LEU A 254 14.95 19.32 -0.99
CA LEU A 254 13.71 18.95 -1.69
C LEU A 254 13.70 17.50 -2.20
N GLN A 255 14.87 16.96 -2.54
CA GLN A 255 15.00 15.57 -2.94
C GLN A 255 14.73 14.60 -1.78
N HIS A 256 15.21 14.91 -0.58
CA HIS A 256 15.06 14.08 0.62
C HIS A 256 13.76 14.36 1.37
N VAL A 257 13.32 15.63 1.42
CA VAL A 257 12.10 16.09 2.08
C VAL A 257 11.18 16.78 1.07
N PRO A 258 10.44 16.04 0.25
CA PRO A 258 9.53 16.60 -0.75
C PRO A 258 8.47 17.51 -0.13
N LYS A 259 8.08 18.59 -0.82
CA LYS A 259 7.13 19.60 -0.35
C LYS A 259 5.80 19.03 0.14
N ARG A 260 5.32 17.93 -0.44
CA ARG A 260 4.06 17.25 -0.03
C ARG A 260 4.02 16.82 1.44
N TYR A 261 5.19 16.57 2.06
CA TYR A 261 5.29 16.20 3.48
C TYR A 261 5.44 17.40 4.42
N TRP A 262 5.63 18.62 3.88
CA TRP A 262 5.87 19.81 4.70
C TRP A 262 4.71 20.15 5.63
N LYS A 263 3.49 19.79 5.22
CA LYS A 263 2.29 19.96 6.05
C LYS A 263 2.30 19.20 7.37
N TYR A 264 3.11 18.14 7.49
CA TYR A 264 3.30 17.37 8.71
C TYR A 264 4.50 17.85 9.56
N LEU A 265 5.34 18.70 8.99
CA LEU A 265 6.55 19.17 9.63
C LEU A 265 6.28 20.53 10.27
N THR A 266 6.14 20.56 11.59
CA THR A 266 5.86 21.79 12.34
C THR A 266 6.85 22.92 12.03
N GLU A 267 8.12 22.56 11.74
CA GLU A 267 9.18 23.47 11.33
C GLU A 267 9.02 24.05 9.91
N LYS A 268 8.08 23.56 9.11
CA LYS A 268 7.81 24.02 7.73
C LYS A 268 6.49 24.76 7.57
N VAL A 269 5.61 24.66 8.55
CA VAL A 269 4.33 25.39 8.53
C VAL A 269 4.60 26.85 8.90
N PRO A 270 4.22 27.85 8.07
CA PRO A 270 4.28 29.26 8.44
C PRO A 270 3.44 29.53 9.70
N ILE A 271 3.85 30.53 10.46
CA ILE A 271 3.05 31.06 11.59
C ILE A 271 1.91 31.86 11.01
#